data_a4ab7f7adb89db15e6ed89f0b16e0400
#
_entry.id   a4ab7f7adb89db15e6ed89f0b16e0400
#
_cell.length_a   1.000
_cell.length_b   1.000
_cell.length_c   1.000
_cell.angle_alpha   90.00
_cell.angle_beta   90.00
_cell.angle_gamma   90.00
#
_symmetry.space_group_name_H-M   'P 1'
#
loop_
_entity.id
_entity.type
_entity.pdbx_description
1 polymer ?
#
loop_
_entity_poly.entity_id
_entity_poly.type
_entity_poly.pdbx_seq_one_letter_code
_entity_poly.pdbx_strand_id
1 'polypeptide(L)'
;MTIASAHDRVVCGELDEGSTYRTVRSGGTTDWVLFVTLAGRGRFRLPGHPDLLAGPDRITAVEPGTPHDYGTDHEASGWSLRWAHLNPRPDWLSLLDWPTAAPGIRQVEVDDTVRARVVQALDRAISARRAGLRRSTLFAMNAVEEALLWCDTRNPGGTVLDPRLLTVLEHIGDTIEEPHSVDSLARIGGLSPSRLAHLASAQLGTGLMSYVDRQRMDLARQLLMVTDLPVATIAARIGFTDPLYFSRRFRVATSLSPTAFRLRERGRTEERQAEGRSPCTGS
;
A
#
# COMPACT_ATOMS: atom_id res chain seq x y z
N MET A 1 16.11 -12.70 1.63
CA MET A 1 15.09 -11.65 1.46
C MET A 1 14.24 -11.60 2.73
N THR A 2 14.44 -10.60 3.59
CA THR A 2 13.80 -10.52 4.90
C THR A 2 12.30 -10.31 4.70
N ILE A 3 11.49 -11.21 5.25
CA ILE A 3 10.03 -11.11 5.21
C ILE A 3 9.64 -9.87 6.02
N ALA A 4 8.96 -8.92 5.37
CA ALA A 4 8.39 -7.77 6.04
C ALA A 4 7.42 -8.25 7.13
N SER A 5 7.68 -7.84 8.36
CA SER A 5 6.74 -8.02 9.46
C SER A 5 5.42 -7.36 9.08
N ALA A 6 4.29 -7.89 9.52
CA ALA A 6 2.97 -7.32 9.26
C ALA A 6 2.75 -5.91 9.87
N HIS A 7 3.74 -5.41 10.59
CA HIS A 7 3.84 -4.02 11.04
C HIS A 7 4.61 -3.12 10.06
N ASP A 8 5.19 -3.69 8.99
CA ASP A 8 5.92 -2.92 8.01
C ASP A 8 4.93 -2.27 7.03
N ARG A 9 4.62 -1.02 7.28
CA ARG A 9 3.82 -0.17 6.37
C ARG A 9 4.56 0.17 5.08
N VAL A 10 5.86 -0.12 5.01
CA VAL A 10 6.73 0.20 3.88
C VAL A 10 7.71 -0.94 3.64
N VAL A 11 7.74 -1.46 2.43
CA VAL A 11 8.80 -2.33 1.90
C VAL A 11 9.34 -1.70 0.64
N CYS A 12 10.62 -1.44 0.57
CA CYS A 12 11.25 -0.76 -0.56
C CYS A 12 12.51 -1.49 -1.04
N GLY A 13 12.83 -1.30 -2.29
CA GLY A 13 13.98 -1.92 -2.94
C GLY A 13 14.35 -1.26 -4.24
N GLU A 14 15.35 -1.84 -4.88
CA GLU A 14 15.85 -1.44 -6.18
C GLU A 14 15.71 -2.60 -7.17
N LEU A 15 15.61 -2.26 -8.42
CA LEU A 15 15.57 -3.17 -9.54
C LEU A 15 16.43 -2.59 -10.66
N ASP A 16 17.25 -3.44 -11.26
CA ASP A 16 18.04 -3.13 -12.45
C ASP A 16 18.00 -4.35 -13.38
N GLU A 17 17.16 -4.27 -14.39
CA GLU A 17 16.80 -5.42 -15.22
C GLU A 17 16.95 -5.11 -16.71
N GLY A 18 17.26 -6.16 -17.48
CA GLY A 18 17.42 -6.09 -18.93
C GLY A 18 16.09 -6.04 -19.68
N SER A 19 16.18 -6.10 -21.01
CA SER A 19 15.04 -5.95 -21.93
C SER A 19 13.96 -7.05 -21.81
N THR A 20 14.26 -8.19 -21.21
CA THR A 20 13.32 -9.33 -21.07
C THR A 20 12.54 -9.34 -19.77
N TYR A 21 12.78 -8.39 -18.88
CA TYR A 21 12.10 -8.36 -17.59
C TYR A 21 10.59 -8.15 -17.72
N ARG A 22 9.84 -9.00 -17.04
CA ARG A 22 8.38 -8.92 -16.95
C ARG A 22 7.87 -9.51 -15.65
N THR A 23 6.88 -8.86 -15.07
CA THR A 23 6.13 -9.33 -13.89
C THR A 23 4.64 -9.22 -14.13
N VAL A 24 3.89 -10.29 -13.83
CA VAL A 24 2.44 -10.34 -13.94
C VAL A 24 1.83 -10.61 -12.56
N ARG A 25 0.88 -9.78 -12.16
CA ARG A 25 0.11 -9.90 -10.93
C ARG A 25 -1.38 -9.79 -11.25
N SER A 26 -1.98 -10.89 -11.64
CA SER A 26 -3.39 -10.96 -12.08
C SER A 26 -4.41 -10.58 -10.99
N GLY A 27 -4.06 -10.74 -9.72
CA GLY A 27 -4.87 -10.31 -8.56
C GLY A 27 -4.45 -8.97 -7.95
N GLY A 28 -3.48 -8.27 -8.55
CA GLY A 28 -2.88 -7.09 -7.95
C GLY A 28 -2.06 -7.37 -6.68
N THR A 29 -1.82 -6.33 -5.91
CA THR A 29 -1.21 -6.36 -4.57
C THR A 29 -2.21 -5.88 -3.54
N THR A 30 -1.99 -6.19 -2.26
CA THR A 30 -2.86 -5.72 -1.16
C THR A 30 -2.51 -4.31 -0.70
N ASP A 31 -1.45 -3.74 -1.22
CA ASP A 31 -0.85 -2.46 -0.90
C ASP A 31 -0.63 -1.62 -2.17
N TRP A 32 -0.36 -0.35 -1.98
CA TRP A 32 0.10 0.52 -3.06
C TRP A 32 1.51 0.14 -3.49
N VAL A 33 1.81 0.27 -4.77
CA VAL A 33 3.17 0.08 -5.28
C VAL A 33 3.62 1.34 -6.01
N LEU A 34 4.71 1.90 -5.53
CA LEU A 34 5.36 3.06 -6.14
C LEU A 34 6.53 2.61 -7.03
N PHE A 35 6.62 3.18 -8.22
CA PHE A 35 7.71 2.95 -9.18
C PHE A 35 8.35 4.28 -9.55
N VAL A 36 9.67 4.39 -9.36
CA VAL A 36 10.48 5.56 -9.69
C VAL A 36 11.61 5.16 -10.62
N THR A 37 11.47 5.45 -11.89
CA THR A 37 12.47 5.09 -12.91
C THR A 37 13.70 6.00 -12.80
N LEU A 38 14.88 5.37 -12.74
CA LEU A 38 16.18 6.03 -12.78
C LEU A 38 16.71 6.15 -14.21
N ALA A 39 16.67 5.01 -14.91
CA ALA A 39 17.18 4.91 -16.28
C ALA A 39 16.37 3.87 -17.06
N GLY A 40 16.38 3.99 -18.37
CA GLY A 40 15.58 3.14 -19.24
C GLY A 40 14.10 3.47 -19.17
N ARG A 41 13.24 2.48 -19.38
CA ARG A 41 11.80 2.70 -19.41
C ARG A 41 11.04 1.41 -19.08
N GLY A 42 10.04 1.53 -18.21
CA GLY A 42 9.06 0.49 -17.95
C GLY A 42 7.80 0.66 -18.78
N ARG A 43 7.07 -0.42 -18.96
CA ARG A 43 5.78 -0.48 -19.64
C ARG A 43 4.79 -1.29 -18.82
N PHE A 44 3.62 -0.72 -18.55
CA PHE A 44 2.46 -1.42 -17.99
C PHE A 44 1.53 -1.80 -19.14
N ARG A 45 1.22 -3.08 -19.27
CA ARG A 45 0.29 -3.64 -20.25
C ARG A 45 -1.09 -3.73 -19.63
N LEU A 46 -2.05 -3.09 -20.24
CA LEU A 46 -3.39 -2.91 -19.66
C LEU A 46 -4.44 -3.48 -20.64
N PRO A 47 -5.12 -4.58 -20.29
CA PRO A 47 -6.15 -5.14 -21.16
C PRO A 47 -7.21 -4.10 -21.54
N GLY A 48 -7.40 -3.88 -22.84
CA GLY A 48 -8.39 -2.92 -23.37
C GLY A 48 -7.99 -1.45 -23.29
N HIS A 49 -6.78 -1.15 -22.88
CA HIS A 49 -6.23 0.22 -22.84
C HIS A 49 -4.88 0.29 -23.54
N PRO A 50 -4.43 1.45 -24.01
CA PRO A 50 -3.06 1.65 -24.44
C PRO A 50 -2.07 1.31 -23.32
N ASP A 51 -0.91 0.78 -23.71
CA ASP A 51 0.17 0.54 -22.76
C ASP A 51 0.63 1.85 -22.13
N LEU A 52 0.87 1.81 -20.83
CA LEU A 52 1.32 2.97 -20.06
C LEU A 52 2.82 2.91 -19.85
N LEU A 53 3.51 3.97 -20.22
CA LEU A 53 4.97 4.07 -20.07
C LEU A 53 5.34 4.66 -18.70
N ALA A 54 6.41 4.12 -18.10
CA ALA A 54 7.01 4.59 -16.86
C ALA A 54 8.47 4.97 -17.13
N GLY A 55 8.66 6.20 -17.55
CA GLY A 55 9.97 6.81 -17.81
C GLY A 55 10.50 7.59 -16.61
N PRO A 56 11.71 8.18 -16.74
CA PRO A 56 12.28 9.02 -15.68
C PRO A 56 11.52 10.33 -15.43
N ASP A 57 10.69 10.75 -16.39
CA ASP A 57 9.87 11.97 -16.35
C ASP A 57 8.59 11.82 -15.50
N ARG A 58 8.31 10.62 -15.02
CA ARG A 58 7.08 10.33 -14.26
C ARG A 58 7.29 9.30 -13.16
N ILE A 59 6.52 9.47 -12.09
CA ILE A 59 6.45 8.51 -11.00
C ILE A 59 5.09 7.83 -11.08
N THR A 60 5.08 6.49 -11.00
CA THR A 60 3.88 5.67 -11.15
C THR A 60 3.48 5.05 -9.82
N ALA A 61 2.22 5.16 -9.46
CA ALA A 61 1.63 4.47 -8.31
C ALA A 61 0.52 3.52 -8.77
N VAL A 62 0.53 2.28 -8.28
CA VAL A 62 -0.50 1.27 -8.54
C VAL A 62 -1.32 1.07 -7.29
N GLU A 63 -2.64 1.19 -7.41
CA GLU A 63 -3.59 1.05 -6.30
C GLU A 63 -3.72 -0.41 -5.85
N PRO A 64 -4.04 -0.65 -4.56
CA PRO A 64 -4.34 -1.98 -4.06
C PRO A 64 -5.42 -2.69 -4.88
N GLY A 65 -5.23 -3.98 -5.13
CA GLY A 65 -6.19 -4.81 -5.88
C GLY A 65 -6.17 -4.61 -7.39
N THR A 66 -5.36 -3.71 -7.91
CA THR A 66 -5.25 -3.46 -9.36
C THR A 66 -4.45 -4.57 -10.04
N PRO A 67 -5.04 -5.36 -10.95
CA PRO A 67 -4.28 -6.29 -11.77
C PRO A 67 -3.26 -5.53 -12.63
N HIS A 68 -2.03 -5.99 -12.66
CA HIS A 68 -1.00 -5.34 -13.45
C HIS A 68 0.00 -6.33 -14.05
N ASP A 69 0.40 -6.03 -15.28
CA ASP A 69 1.44 -6.70 -16.06
C ASP A 69 2.44 -5.63 -16.50
N TYR A 70 3.63 -5.66 -15.94
CA TYR A 70 4.65 -4.66 -16.24
C TYR A 70 6.01 -5.30 -16.51
N GLY A 71 6.87 -4.56 -17.16
CA GLY A 71 8.23 -4.98 -17.47
C GLY A 71 9.00 -3.91 -18.21
N THR A 72 10.20 -4.24 -18.65
CA THR A 72 10.98 -3.34 -19.51
C THR A 72 10.23 -3.07 -20.82
N ASP A 73 10.21 -1.82 -21.25
CA ASP A 73 9.66 -1.45 -22.53
C ASP A 73 10.48 -2.05 -23.67
N HIS A 74 9.82 -2.54 -24.73
CA HIS A 74 10.47 -3.22 -25.85
C HIS A 74 11.43 -2.32 -26.65
N GLU A 75 11.29 -1.00 -26.54
CA GLU A 75 12.20 -0.03 -27.14
C GLU A 75 13.37 0.35 -26.22
N ALA A 76 13.37 -0.14 -24.96
CA ALA A 76 14.42 0.13 -24.00
C ALA A 76 15.36 -1.07 -23.84
N SER A 77 16.65 -0.81 -23.66
CA SER A 77 17.66 -1.83 -23.41
C SER A 77 17.59 -2.42 -21.99
N GLY A 78 16.93 -1.71 -21.07
CA GLY A 78 16.77 -2.10 -19.68
C GLY A 78 15.87 -1.13 -18.92
N TRP A 79 15.62 -1.47 -17.65
CA TRP A 79 14.84 -0.64 -16.74
C TRP A 79 15.45 -0.67 -15.34
N SER A 80 16.00 0.47 -14.92
CA SER A 80 16.54 0.69 -13.59
C SER A 80 15.58 1.56 -12.78
N LEU A 81 15.20 1.12 -11.61
CA LEU A 81 14.20 1.80 -10.81
C LEU A 81 14.36 1.59 -9.30
N ARG A 82 13.70 2.46 -8.53
CA ARG A 82 13.36 2.24 -7.11
C ARG A 82 11.89 1.92 -7.01
N TRP A 83 11.53 1.02 -6.11
CA TRP A 83 10.15 0.68 -5.83
C TRP A 83 9.87 0.70 -4.33
N ALA A 84 8.61 0.97 -3.99
CA ALA A 84 8.13 0.85 -2.63
C ALA A 84 6.71 0.31 -2.59
N HIS A 85 6.48 -0.73 -1.79
CA HIS A 85 5.18 -1.20 -1.38
C HIS A 85 4.75 -0.42 -0.14
N LEU A 86 3.56 0.18 -0.17
CA LEU A 86 3.06 1.09 0.85
C LEU A 86 1.71 0.63 1.37
N ASN A 87 1.59 0.56 2.70
CA ASN A 87 0.29 0.61 3.37
C ASN A 87 0.17 2.01 4.01
N PRO A 88 -0.39 3.00 3.27
CA PRO A 88 -0.32 4.40 3.66
C PRO A 88 -1.11 4.68 4.94
N ARG A 89 -0.60 5.60 5.74
CA ARG A 89 -1.39 6.26 6.80
C ARG A 89 -2.51 7.09 6.16
N PRO A 90 -3.59 7.41 6.89
CA PRO A 90 -4.68 8.22 6.35
C PRO A 90 -4.23 9.54 5.73
N ASP A 91 -3.30 10.23 6.36
CA ASP A 91 -2.72 11.50 5.91
C ASP A 91 -1.90 11.39 4.61
N TRP A 92 -1.39 10.20 4.27
CA TRP A 92 -0.68 9.96 3.01
C TRP A 92 -1.60 9.74 1.81
N LEU A 93 -2.89 9.47 2.03
CA LEU A 93 -3.83 9.21 0.92
C LEU A 93 -3.96 10.40 -0.01
N SER A 94 -3.92 11.63 0.52
CA SER A 94 -3.93 12.84 -0.29
C SER A 94 -2.65 13.01 -1.11
N LEU A 95 -1.51 12.55 -0.59
CA LEU A 95 -0.22 12.59 -1.29
C LEU A 95 -0.14 11.57 -2.44
N LEU A 96 -1.05 10.60 -2.49
CA LEU A 96 -1.17 9.58 -3.54
C LEU A 96 -2.33 9.88 -4.52
N ASP A 97 -3.07 10.97 -4.31
CA ASP A 97 -4.18 11.37 -5.19
C ASP A 97 -3.66 12.09 -6.44
N TRP A 98 -2.85 11.38 -7.21
CA TRP A 98 -2.30 11.85 -8.48
C TRP A 98 -3.27 11.63 -9.63
N PRO A 99 -3.05 12.28 -10.78
CA PRO A 99 -3.83 12.05 -11.99
C PRO A 99 -3.93 10.58 -12.35
N THR A 100 -5.14 10.12 -12.64
CA THR A 100 -5.39 8.76 -13.12
C THR A 100 -4.86 8.61 -14.54
N ALA A 101 -3.84 7.80 -14.71
CA ALA A 101 -3.25 7.47 -16.01
C ALA A 101 -3.95 6.27 -16.67
N ALA A 102 -4.45 5.32 -15.85
CA ALA A 102 -5.25 4.18 -16.26
C ALA A 102 -6.03 3.65 -15.05
N PRO A 103 -7.02 2.74 -15.23
CA PRO A 103 -7.77 2.17 -14.11
C PRO A 103 -6.84 1.58 -13.03
N GLY A 104 -6.89 2.16 -11.81
CA GLY A 104 -6.05 1.76 -10.69
C GLY A 104 -4.56 2.11 -10.80
N ILE A 105 -4.17 2.90 -11.81
CA ILE A 105 -2.79 3.38 -11.98
C ILE A 105 -2.79 4.90 -12.07
N ARG A 106 -1.95 5.51 -11.24
CA ARG A 106 -1.77 6.95 -11.15
C ARG A 106 -0.36 7.34 -11.55
N GLN A 107 -0.22 8.49 -12.17
CA GLN A 107 1.08 9.05 -12.51
C GLN A 107 1.15 10.53 -12.19
N VAL A 108 2.32 10.97 -11.73
CA VAL A 108 2.68 12.38 -11.60
C VAL A 108 3.92 12.65 -12.44
N GLU A 109 3.89 13.71 -13.21
CA GLU A 109 5.05 14.19 -13.98
C GLU A 109 6.03 14.91 -13.04
N VAL A 110 7.31 14.63 -13.19
CA VAL A 110 8.37 15.22 -12.37
C VAL A 110 9.52 15.69 -13.25
N ASP A 111 10.16 16.77 -12.84
CA ASP A 111 11.44 17.18 -13.39
C ASP A 111 12.62 16.44 -12.73
N ASP A 112 13.81 16.61 -13.27
CA ASP A 112 15.02 15.98 -12.75
C ASP A 112 15.31 16.34 -11.30
N THR A 113 14.99 17.56 -10.87
CA THR A 113 15.21 18.01 -9.50
C THR A 113 14.32 17.25 -8.51
N VAL A 114 13.02 17.19 -8.78
CA VAL A 114 12.07 16.46 -7.93
C VAL A 114 12.37 14.96 -7.98
N ARG A 115 12.62 14.39 -9.17
CA ARG A 115 13.01 12.99 -9.29
C ARG A 115 14.24 12.65 -8.43
N ALA A 116 15.28 13.48 -8.48
CA ALA A 116 16.49 13.26 -7.69
C ALA A 116 16.19 13.26 -6.16
N ARG A 117 15.29 14.14 -5.70
CA ARG A 117 14.87 14.18 -4.30
C ARG A 117 14.10 12.93 -3.89
N VAL A 118 13.17 12.47 -4.74
CA VAL A 118 12.41 11.24 -4.52
C VAL A 118 13.31 10.03 -4.47
N VAL A 119 14.24 9.90 -5.44
CA VAL A 119 15.24 8.81 -5.46
C VAL A 119 16.08 8.82 -4.19
N GLN A 120 16.62 9.98 -3.81
CA GLN A 120 17.42 10.12 -2.59
C GLN A 120 16.64 9.70 -1.33
N ALA A 121 15.36 10.04 -1.25
CA ALA A 121 14.49 9.64 -0.14
C ALA A 121 14.31 8.11 -0.12
N LEU A 122 14.01 7.49 -1.27
CA LEU A 122 13.87 6.03 -1.36
C LEU A 122 15.18 5.30 -1.06
N ASP A 123 16.32 5.81 -1.49
CA ASP A 123 17.63 5.24 -1.17
C ASP A 123 17.91 5.26 0.35
N ARG A 124 17.50 6.32 1.06
CA ARG A 124 17.53 6.36 2.53
C ARG A 124 16.62 5.31 3.16
N ALA A 125 15.40 5.13 2.62
CA ALA A 125 14.47 4.11 3.11
C ALA A 125 15.06 2.70 2.95
N ILE A 126 15.64 2.39 1.78
CA ILE A 126 16.31 1.11 1.48
C ILE A 126 17.48 0.90 2.42
N SER A 127 18.33 1.90 2.58
CA SER A 127 19.52 1.84 3.44
C SER A 127 19.15 1.62 4.91
N ALA A 128 18.13 2.32 5.42
CA ALA A 128 17.66 2.16 6.79
C ALA A 128 17.17 0.74 7.07
N ARG A 129 16.50 0.13 6.10
CA ARG A 129 16.03 -1.26 6.21
C ARG A 129 17.18 -2.28 6.17
N ARG A 130 18.14 -2.08 5.28
CA ARG A 130 19.34 -2.95 5.17
C ARG A 130 20.24 -2.89 6.42
N ALA A 131 20.35 -1.72 7.03
CA ALA A 131 21.17 -1.52 8.21
C ALA A 131 20.68 -2.24 9.48
N GLY A 132 19.45 -2.78 9.48
CA GLY A 132 18.89 -3.50 10.63
C GLY A 132 18.76 -2.62 11.89
N LEU A 133 18.69 -1.31 11.73
CA LEU A 133 18.61 -0.36 12.84
C LEU A 133 17.37 -0.61 13.70
N ARG A 134 17.51 -0.43 15.00
CA ARG A 134 16.34 -0.34 15.88
C ARG A 134 15.43 0.77 15.36
N ARG A 135 14.17 0.44 15.06
CA ARG A 135 13.17 1.33 14.43
C ARG A 135 13.44 1.63 12.94
N SER A 136 14.11 0.73 12.23
CA SER A 136 14.36 0.86 10.77
C SER A 136 13.08 1.14 9.96
N THR A 137 11.95 0.57 10.38
CA THR A 137 10.63 0.82 9.78
C THR A 137 10.21 2.28 9.89
N LEU A 138 10.44 2.95 11.04
CA LEU A 138 10.10 4.37 11.18
C LEU A 138 10.99 5.26 10.32
N PHE A 139 12.28 4.94 10.22
CA PHE A 139 13.18 5.65 9.29
C PHE A 139 12.73 5.49 7.84
N ALA A 140 12.37 4.26 7.43
CA ALA A 140 11.88 4.02 6.08
C ALA A 140 10.55 4.74 5.81
N MET A 141 9.62 4.75 6.76
CA MET A 141 8.36 5.47 6.65
C MET A 141 8.58 6.98 6.47
N ASN A 142 9.41 7.61 7.30
CA ASN A 142 9.73 9.04 7.17
C ASN A 142 10.36 9.37 5.81
N ALA A 143 11.25 8.51 5.33
CA ALA A 143 11.89 8.70 4.03
C ALA A 143 10.91 8.55 2.87
N VAL A 144 9.97 7.59 2.94
CA VAL A 144 8.92 7.44 1.93
C VAL A 144 7.92 8.60 1.99
N GLU A 145 7.55 9.06 3.18
CA GLU A 145 6.72 10.27 3.33
C GLU A 145 7.37 11.48 2.65
N GLU A 146 8.65 11.69 2.85
CA GLU A 146 9.39 12.75 2.16
C GLU A 146 9.34 12.58 0.63
N ALA A 147 9.46 11.34 0.12
CA ALA A 147 9.33 11.07 -1.32
C ALA A 147 7.94 11.46 -1.84
N LEU A 148 6.87 11.11 -1.11
CA LEU A 148 5.50 11.46 -1.48
C LEU A 148 5.28 12.99 -1.43
N LEU A 149 5.81 13.69 -0.44
CA LEU A 149 5.74 15.14 -0.35
C LEU A 149 6.44 15.82 -1.54
N TRP A 150 7.59 15.30 -1.99
CA TRP A 150 8.23 15.80 -3.20
C TRP A 150 7.37 15.57 -4.46
N CYS A 151 6.72 14.41 -4.57
CA CYS A 151 5.77 14.14 -5.67
C CYS A 151 4.60 15.12 -5.64
N ASP A 152 4.06 15.43 -4.45
CA ASP A 152 2.93 16.31 -4.26
C ASP A 152 3.23 17.76 -4.72
N THR A 153 4.49 18.21 -4.67
CA THR A 153 4.88 19.51 -5.24
C THR A 153 4.61 19.64 -6.73
N ARG A 154 4.42 18.51 -7.43
CA ARG A 154 4.14 18.43 -8.88
C ARG A 154 2.74 17.88 -9.19
N ASN A 155 1.97 17.56 -8.17
CA ASN A 155 0.62 17.05 -8.31
C ASN A 155 -0.36 18.17 -8.73
N PRO A 156 -0.88 18.19 -9.96
CA PRO A 156 -1.76 19.27 -10.40
C PRO A 156 -3.14 19.25 -9.73
N GLY A 157 -3.49 18.12 -9.14
CA GLY A 157 -4.78 17.90 -8.44
C GLY A 157 -4.62 17.74 -6.93
N GLY A 158 -3.45 18.07 -6.36
CA GLY A 158 -3.15 17.87 -4.94
C GLY A 158 -4.28 18.34 -4.04
N THR A 159 -5.24 17.46 -3.80
CA THR A 159 -6.38 17.74 -2.91
C THR A 159 -5.89 17.42 -1.51
N VAL A 160 -5.49 18.45 -0.79
CA VAL A 160 -5.29 18.34 0.66
C VAL A 160 -6.61 17.79 1.23
N LEU A 161 -6.57 16.64 1.90
CA LEU A 161 -7.74 16.14 2.62
C LEU A 161 -8.30 17.26 3.50
N ASP A 162 -9.60 17.43 3.50
CA ASP A 162 -10.25 18.38 4.42
C ASP A 162 -9.76 18.03 5.85
N PRO A 163 -9.17 19.00 6.59
CA PRO A 163 -8.61 18.72 7.90
C PRO A 163 -9.61 18.07 8.87
N ARG A 164 -10.90 18.33 8.70
CA ARG A 164 -11.96 17.72 9.50
C ARG A 164 -12.14 16.24 9.15
N LEU A 165 -12.02 15.88 7.86
CA LEU A 165 -12.02 14.47 7.45
C LEU A 165 -10.77 13.77 7.97
N LEU A 166 -9.60 14.40 7.87
CA LEU A 166 -8.37 13.84 8.41
C LEU A 166 -8.49 13.53 9.90
N THR A 167 -9.01 14.47 10.71
CA THR A 167 -9.28 14.24 12.14
C THR A 167 -10.21 13.04 12.37
N VAL A 168 -11.23 12.86 11.52
CA VAL A 168 -12.12 11.69 11.61
C VAL A 168 -11.38 10.40 11.29
N LEU A 169 -10.53 10.39 10.25
CA LEU A 169 -9.76 9.20 9.87
C LEU A 169 -8.71 8.81 10.91
N GLU A 170 -8.05 9.79 11.53
CA GLU A 170 -7.13 9.58 12.65
C GLU A 170 -7.87 8.96 13.83
N HIS A 171 -9.02 9.53 14.22
CA HIS A 171 -9.84 8.98 15.29
C HIS A 171 -10.27 7.53 15.01
N ILE A 172 -10.69 7.20 13.77
CA ILE A 172 -10.99 5.81 13.39
C ILE A 172 -9.77 4.91 13.57
N GLY A 173 -8.58 5.39 13.19
CA GLY A 173 -7.34 4.63 13.33
C GLY A 173 -6.98 4.34 14.80
N ASP A 174 -7.18 5.32 15.66
CA ASP A 174 -6.87 5.24 17.10
C ASP A 174 -7.87 4.40 17.91
N THR A 175 -9.11 4.32 17.42
CA THR A 175 -10.23 3.66 18.12
C THR A 175 -10.93 2.61 17.26
N ILE A 176 -10.17 1.87 16.47
CA ILE A 176 -10.71 0.93 15.46
C ILE A 176 -11.61 -0.17 16.04
N GLU A 177 -11.39 -0.53 17.30
CA GLU A 177 -12.18 -1.50 18.05
C GLU A 177 -13.52 -0.96 18.53
N GLU A 178 -13.69 0.36 18.61
CA GLU A 178 -14.92 0.97 19.08
C GLU A 178 -16.05 0.94 18.02
N PRO A 179 -17.31 0.96 18.43
CA PRO A 179 -18.43 1.09 17.49
C PRO A 179 -18.45 2.49 16.87
N HIS A 180 -18.32 2.55 15.56
CA HIS A 180 -18.45 3.80 14.79
C HIS A 180 -19.80 3.90 14.09
N SER A 181 -20.31 5.12 14.01
CA SER A 181 -21.43 5.49 13.16
C SER A 181 -21.12 6.80 12.44
N VAL A 182 -21.80 7.06 11.32
CA VAL A 182 -21.64 8.34 10.61
C VAL A 182 -21.94 9.51 11.54
N ASP A 183 -22.94 9.38 12.43
CA ASP A 183 -23.33 10.43 13.38
C ASP A 183 -22.27 10.68 14.45
N SER A 184 -21.65 9.62 15.02
CA SER A 184 -20.59 9.76 16.00
C SER A 184 -19.34 10.39 15.37
N LEU A 185 -18.95 9.94 14.19
CA LEU A 185 -17.79 10.44 13.44
C LEU A 185 -18.00 11.88 12.94
N ALA A 186 -19.21 12.24 12.56
CA ALA A 186 -19.53 13.60 12.16
C ALA A 186 -19.33 14.61 13.31
N ARG A 187 -19.64 14.23 14.54
CA ARG A 187 -19.36 15.07 15.73
C ARG A 187 -17.88 15.27 15.95
N ILE A 188 -17.06 14.23 15.73
CA ILE A 188 -15.58 14.33 15.80
C ILE A 188 -15.04 15.34 14.79
N GLY A 189 -15.52 15.30 13.54
CA GLY A 189 -15.10 16.23 12.50
C GLY A 189 -15.78 17.60 12.57
N GLY A 190 -16.70 17.85 13.51
CA GLY A 190 -17.48 19.10 13.54
C GLY A 190 -18.34 19.30 12.29
N LEU A 191 -18.89 18.23 11.73
CA LEU A 191 -19.69 18.21 10.50
C LEU A 191 -21.09 17.65 10.75
N SER A 192 -22.01 17.94 9.84
CA SER A 192 -23.26 17.18 9.78
C SER A 192 -22.98 15.78 9.17
N PRO A 193 -23.78 14.75 9.52
CA PRO A 193 -23.64 13.40 8.97
C PRO A 193 -23.64 13.37 7.43
N SER A 194 -24.55 14.12 6.80
CA SER A 194 -24.63 14.23 5.35
C SER A 194 -23.38 14.87 4.74
N ARG A 195 -22.86 15.95 5.36
CA ARG A 195 -21.65 16.62 4.88
C ARG A 195 -20.43 15.71 5.00
N LEU A 196 -20.28 14.98 6.13
CA LEU A 196 -19.19 14.03 6.30
C LEU A 196 -19.28 12.87 5.29
N ALA A 197 -20.48 12.31 5.06
CA ALA A 197 -20.66 11.23 4.09
C ALA A 197 -20.29 11.67 2.67
N HIS A 198 -20.72 12.87 2.27
CA HIS A 198 -20.38 13.44 0.96
C HIS A 198 -18.86 13.69 0.84
N LEU A 199 -18.25 14.28 1.87
CA LEU A 199 -16.82 14.59 1.91
C LEU A 199 -15.99 13.31 1.83
N ALA A 200 -16.32 12.28 2.62
CA ALA A 200 -15.67 10.98 2.60
C ALA A 200 -15.79 10.32 1.21
N SER A 201 -16.99 10.31 0.63
CA SER A 201 -17.18 9.75 -0.72
C SER A 201 -16.37 10.50 -1.78
N ALA A 202 -16.29 11.82 -1.70
CA ALA A 202 -15.56 12.64 -2.66
C ALA A 202 -14.04 12.47 -2.55
N GLN A 203 -13.51 12.38 -1.31
CA GLN A 203 -12.06 12.37 -1.07
C GLN A 203 -11.47 10.98 -0.89
N LEU A 204 -12.25 9.98 -0.41
CA LEU A 204 -11.78 8.60 -0.24
C LEU A 204 -12.21 7.67 -1.38
N GLY A 205 -13.06 8.16 -2.30
CA GLY A 205 -13.65 7.33 -3.35
C GLY A 205 -14.58 6.22 -2.83
N THR A 206 -14.90 6.22 -1.53
CA THR A 206 -15.74 5.19 -0.88
C THR A 206 -16.53 5.79 0.28
N GLY A 207 -17.60 5.10 0.68
CA GLY A 207 -18.34 5.50 1.89
C GLY A 207 -17.53 5.31 3.16
N LEU A 208 -17.73 6.21 4.14
CA LEU A 208 -16.96 6.23 5.40
C LEU A 208 -17.03 4.90 6.16
N MET A 209 -18.20 4.27 6.27
CA MET A 209 -18.35 2.99 6.97
C MET A 209 -17.69 1.83 6.21
N SER A 210 -17.64 1.90 4.89
CA SER A 210 -16.86 0.94 4.07
C SER A 210 -15.36 1.13 4.27
N TYR A 211 -14.90 2.35 4.51
CA TYR A 211 -13.52 2.64 4.90
C TYR A 211 -13.21 1.98 6.27
N VAL A 212 -14.06 2.18 7.29
CA VAL A 212 -13.90 1.54 8.61
C VAL A 212 -13.82 0.01 8.48
N ASP A 213 -14.76 -0.59 7.76
CA ASP A 213 -14.80 -2.04 7.53
C ASP A 213 -13.51 -2.55 6.87
N ARG A 214 -13.00 -1.84 5.88
CA ARG A 214 -11.73 -2.17 5.22
C ARG A 214 -10.55 -2.12 6.20
N GLN A 215 -10.43 -1.02 6.98
CA GLN A 215 -9.37 -0.90 7.98
C GLN A 215 -9.41 -2.06 9.02
N ARG A 216 -10.60 -2.45 9.48
CA ARG A 216 -10.79 -3.59 10.36
C ARG A 216 -10.34 -4.91 9.74
N MET A 217 -10.70 -5.15 8.48
CA MET A 217 -10.29 -6.36 7.76
C MET A 217 -8.78 -6.40 7.52
N ASP A 218 -8.16 -5.26 7.24
CA ASP A 218 -6.72 -5.17 7.05
C ASP A 218 -5.97 -5.44 8.35
N LEU A 219 -6.42 -4.87 9.47
CA LEU A 219 -5.88 -5.18 10.79
C LEU A 219 -6.08 -6.67 11.16
N ALA A 220 -7.24 -7.26 10.83
CA ALA A 220 -7.48 -8.67 11.03
C ALA A 220 -6.48 -9.55 10.28
N ARG A 221 -6.21 -9.25 8.99
CA ARG A 221 -5.20 -9.96 8.19
C ARG A 221 -3.83 -9.89 8.86
N GLN A 222 -3.42 -8.70 9.29
CA GLN A 222 -2.15 -8.48 9.98
C GLN A 222 -2.05 -9.34 11.26
N LEU A 223 -3.05 -9.26 12.14
CA LEU A 223 -3.07 -10.02 13.39
C LEU A 223 -3.07 -11.54 13.16
N LEU A 224 -3.78 -12.02 12.15
CA LEU A 224 -3.79 -13.44 11.79
C LEU A 224 -2.43 -13.93 11.28
N MET A 225 -1.66 -13.06 10.60
CA MET A 225 -0.34 -13.41 10.07
C MET A 225 0.75 -13.42 11.15
N VAL A 226 0.70 -12.47 12.11
CA VAL A 226 1.81 -12.21 13.03
C VAL A 226 1.57 -12.70 14.46
N THR A 227 0.36 -13.16 14.80
CA THR A 227 0.04 -13.59 16.15
C THR A 227 -0.63 -14.96 16.17
N ASP A 228 -0.54 -15.62 17.33
CA ASP A 228 -1.29 -16.85 17.65
C ASP A 228 -2.63 -16.58 18.34
N LEU A 229 -3.05 -15.33 18.41
CA LEU A 229 -4.29 -14.97 19.09
C LEU A 229 -5.47 -15.77 18.54
N PRO A 230 -6.37 -16.24 19.41
CA PRO A 230 -7.64 -16.84 19.01
C PRO A 230 -8.43 -15.92 18.07
N VAL A 231 -9.12 -16.50 17.09
CA VAL A 231 -9.92 -15.73 16.11
C VAL A 231 -10.96 -14.85 16.84
N ALA A 232 -11.55 -15.33 17.95
CA ALA A 232 -12.46 -14.54 18.75
C ALA A 232 -11.80 -13.31 19.40
N THR A 233 -10.56 -13.45 19.85
CA THR A 233 -9.78 -12.33 20.39
C THR A 233 -9.45 -11.30 19.31
N ILE A 234 -9.10 -11.76 18.11
CA ILE A 234 -8.86 -10.86 16.97
C ILE A 234 -10.16 -10.13 16.63
N ALA A 235 -11.29 -10.84 16.52
CA ALA A 235 -12.59 -10.23 16.27
C ALA A 235 -12.89 -9.09 17.25
N ALA A 236 -12.72 -9.33 18.54
CA ALA A 236 -12.93 -8.32 19.58
C ALA A 236 -12.00 -7.10 19.41
N ARG A 237 -10.71 -7.33 19.13
CA ARG A 237 -9.70 -6.26 18.95
C ARG A 237 -9.94 -5.36 17.75
N ILE A 238 -10.73 -5.81 16.79
CA ILE A 238 -11.09 -5.04 15.61
C ILE A 238 -12.55 -4.56 15.63
N GLY A 239 -13.20 -4.63 16.81
CA GLY A 239 -14.54 -4.08 17.03
C GLY A 239 -15.69 -4.98 16.60
N PHE A 240 -15.50 -6.30 16.50
CA PHE A 240 -16.58 -7.25 16.26
C PHE A 240 -16.96 -7.96 17.57
N THR A 241 -18.20 -7.77 17.99
CA THR A 241 -18.76 -8.43 19.19
C THR A 241 -19.12 -9.90 18.95
N ASP A 242 -19.42 -10.27 17.69
CA ASP A 242 -19.74 -11.64 17.29
C ASP A 242 -18.61 -12.21 16.39
N PRO A 243 -17.83 -13.20 16.89
CA PRO A 243 -16.76 -13.83 16.11
C PRO A 243 -17.26 -14.61 14.88
N LEU A 244 -18.51 -15.11 14.90
CA LEU A 244 -19.08 -15.81 13.75
C LEU A 244 -19.43 -14.81 12.64
N TYR A 245 -20.00 -13.67 13.02
CA TYR A 245 -20.26 -12.58 12.07
C TYR A 245 -18.94 -12.06 11.50
N PHE A 246 -17.92 -11.82 12.32
CA PHE A 246 -16.58 -11.49 11.84
C PHE A 246 -16.06 -12.51 10.81
N SER A 247 -16.13 -13.80 11.14
CA SER A 247 -15.61 -14.86 10.25
C SER A 247 -16.31 -14.88 8.89
N ARG A 248 -17.62 -14.61 8.85
CA ARG A 248 -18.38 -14.45 7.60
C ARG A 248 -17.93 -13.23 6.81
N ARG A 249 -17.79 -12.08 7.47
CA ARG A 249 -17.33 -10.84 6.84
C ARG A 249 -15.91 -10.99 6.30
N PHE A 250 -15.02 -11.60 7.09
CA PHE A 250 -13.64 -11.85 6.69
C PHE A 250 -13.56 -12.77 5.46
N ARG A 251 -14.39 -13.82 5.43
CA ARG A 251 -14.46 -14.71 4.26
C ARG A 251 -14.95 -14.00 3.00
N VAL A 252 -15.90 -13.09 3.11
CA VAL A 252 -16.33 -12.26 1.99
C VAL A 252 -15.18 -11.38 1.48
N ALA A 253 -14.41 -10.78 2.39
CA ALA A 253 -13.32 -9.87 2.05
C ALA A 253 -12.05 -10.59 1.52
N THR A 254 -11.83 -11.87 1.87
CA THR A 254 -10.57 -12.59 1.60
C THR A 254 -10.74 -13.91 0.85
N SER A 255 -11.98 -14.34 0.62
CA SER A 255 -12.37 -15.65 0.09
C SER A 255 -11.99 -16.84 0.98
N LEU A 256 -11.40 -16.60 2.16
CA LEU A 256 -10.98 -17.62 3.12
C LEU A 256 -11.54 -17.35 4.52
N SER A 257 -11.78 -18.42 5.29
CA SER A 257 -12.03 -18.23 6.73
C SER A 257 -10.76 -17.69 7.43
N PRO A 258 -10.88 -17.00 8.58
CA PRO A 258 -9.73 -16.52 9.33
C PRO A 258 -8.69 -17.61 9.64
N THR A 259 -9.16 -18.81 10.03
CA THR A 259 -8.27 -19.95 10.31
C THR A 259 -7.58 -20.46 9.05
N ALA A 260 -8.29 -20.60 7.93
CA ALA A 260 -7.72 -21.03 6.67
C ALA A 260 -6.72 -19.99 6.12
N PHE A 261 -7.01 -18.70 6.30
CA PHE A 261 -6.11 -17.63 5.95
C PHE A 261 -4.80 -17.72 6.74
N ARG A 262 -4.87 -17.88 8.07
CA ARG A 262 -3.70 -18.05 8.95
C ARG A 262 -2.84 -19.23 8.51
N LEU A 263 -3.44 -20.40 8.29
CA LEU A 263 -2.72 -21.61 7.88
C LEU A 263 -2.02 -21.41 6.54
N ARG A 264 -2.70 -20.83 5.56
CA ARG A 264 -2.12 -20.56 4.24
C ARG A 264 -0.93 -19.62 4.32
N GLU A 265 -1.04 -18.51 5.05
CA GLU A 265 0.03 -17.53 5.13
C GLU A 265 1.25 -18.06 5.92
N ARG A 266 1.03 -18.90 6.93
CA ARG A 266 2.13 -19.59 7.64
C ARG A 266 2.84 -20.63 6.78
N GLY A 267 2.10 -21.46 6.06
CA GLY A 267 2.71 -22.42 5.14
C GLY A 267 3.57 -21.73 4.08
N ARG A 268 3.11 -20.63 3.51
CA ARG A 268 3.90 -19.82 2.57
C ARG A 268 5.16 -19.20 3.20
N THR A 269 5.10 -18.91 4.50
CA THR A 269 6.26 -18.38 5.24
C THR A 269 7.30 -19.46 5.48
N GLU A 270 6.88 -20.67 5.84
CA GLU A 270 7.75 -21.83 6.06
C GLU A 270 8.40 -22.31 4.76
N GLU A 271 7.67 -22.38 3.66
CA GLU A 271 8.20 -22.71 2.32
C GLU A 271 9.29 -21.72 1.89
N ARG A 272 9.06 -20.41 2.05
CA ARG A 272 10.06 -19.38 1.74
C ARG A 272 11.30 -19.46 2.63
N GLN A 273 11.14 -19.86 3.89
CA GLN A 273 12.28 -20.06 4.81
C GLN A 273 13.07 -21.33 4.47
N ALA A 274 12.41 -22.38 3.98
CA ALA A 274 13.04 -23.60 3.53
C ALA A 274 13.85 -23.39 2.24
N GLU A 275 13.30 -22.65 1.27
CA GLU A 275 14.00 -22.29 0.02
C GLU A 275 15.23 -21.41 0.26
N GLY A 276 15.19 -20.50 1.25
CA GLY A 276 16.32 -19.66 1.64
C GLY A 276 17.41 -20.37 2.43
N ARG A 277 17.18 -21.63 2.84
CA ARG A 277 18.13 -22.46 3.60
C ARG A 277 18.84 -23.53 2.78
N SER A 278 18.64 -23.62 1.46
CA SER A 278 19.43 -24.55 0.65
C SER A 278 20.92 -24.23 0.77
N PRO A 279 21.75 -25.13 1.29
CA PRO A 279 23.17 -24.90 1.41
C PRO A 279 23.79 -24.86 0.01
N CYS A 280 24.60 -23.85 -0.25
CA CYS A 280 25.60 -23.92 -1.32
C CYS A 280 26.53 -25.12 -1.03
N THR A 281 26.22 -26.27 -1.59
CA THR A 281 27.22 -27.35 -1.75
C THR A 281 28.10 -26.92 -2.89
N GLY A 282 29.15 -26.17 -2.55
CA GLY A 282 30.31 -25.99 -3.41
C GLY A 282 31.13 -27.27 -3.42
N SER A 283 31.41 -27.75 -4.60
CA SER A 283 32.57 -28.58 -4.91
C SER A 283 33.52 -27.78 -5.74
#